data_4d7ff878d42f6b79ddd76f44418d1364
#
_entry.id   4d7ff878d42f6b79ddd76f44418d1364
#
_cell.length_a   1.000
_cell.length_b   1.000
_cell.length_c   1.000
_cell.angle_alpha   90.00
_cell.angle_beta   90.00
_cell.angle_gamma   90.00
#
_symmetry.space_group_name_H-M   'P 1'
#
loop_
_entity.id
_entity.type
_entity.pdbx_description
1 polymer ?
#
loop_
_entity_poly.entity_id
_entity_poly.type
_entity_poly.pdbx_seq_one_letter_code
_entity_poly.pdbx_strand_id
1 'polypeptide(L)'
;MMRRSILALAILAMLPAASLAGPFAAYGPHVGFSSGPDQFVVGGQLQWGDVAPSLDFVPSVDLGFGDNSTLVSINGDFRYRLDTRTQWQPYLGGGVGIHFISINNAGPFGQDASDTVAGGHFIAGADVATQGRSRFFLEMKLGFSDSPDFKALAGWSFRAR
;
A
#
# COMPACT_ATOMS: atom_id res chain seq x y z
N MET A 1 -5.32 -20.26 -19.45
CA MET A 1 -4.89 -18.92 -19.00
C MET A 1 -5.98 -18.05 -18.37
N MET A 2 -7.25 -18.16 -18.76
CA MET A 2 -8.35 -17.31 -18.22
C MET A 2 -8.82 -17.59 -16.78
N ARG A 3 -8.53 -18.75 -16.18
CA ARG A 3 -9.01 -19.08 -14.82
C ARG A 3 -8.27 -18.39 -13.67
N ARG A 4 -7.03 -17.94 -13.88
CA ARG A 4 -6.20 -17.31 -12.83
C ARG A 4 -6.51 -15.80 -12.65
N SER A 5 -6.93 -15.13 -13.72
CA SER A 5 -7.32 -13.71 -13.67
C SER A 5 -8.64 -13.44 -12.95
N ILE A 6 -9.53 -14.44 -12.89
CA ILE A 6 -10.82 -14.34 -12.20
C ILE A 6 -10.64 -14.43 -10.68
N LEU A 7 -9.63 -15.16 -10.20
CA LEU A 7 -9.35 -15.28 -8.78
C LEU A 7 -8.83 -13.97 -8.18
N ALA A 8 -7.99 -13.24 -8.91
CA ALA A 8 -7.48 -11.92 -8.48
C ALA A 8 -8.60 -10.87 -8.40
N LEU A 9 -9.58 -10.93 -9.30
CA LEU A 9 -10.72 -10.02 -9.29
C LEU A 9 -11.73 -10.36 -8.18
N ALA A 10 -11.87 -11.63 -7.81
CA ALA A 10 -12.76 -12.08 -6.74
C ALA A 10 -12.24 -11.71 -5.35
N ILE A 11 -10.93 -11.63 -5.15
CA ILE A 11 -10.32 -11.21 -3.88
C ILE A 11 -10.55 -9.71 -3.63
N LEU A 12 -10.58 -8.91 -4.68
CA LEU A 12 -10.90 -7.47 -4.59
C LEU A 12 -12.37 -7.22 -4.18
N ALA A 13 -13.27 -8.16 -4.46
CA ALA A 13 -14.69 -8.07 -4.11
C ALA A 13 -15.02 -8.59 -2.70
N MET A 14 -14.09 -9.26 -2.02
CA MET A 14 -14.26 -9.82 -0.68
C MET A 14 -13.57 -9.00 0.42
N LEU A 15 -13.37 -7.70 0.23
CA LEU A 15 -13.15 -6.83 1.38
C LEU A 15 -14.46 -6.84 2.17
N PRO A 16 -14.55 -7.52 3.34
CA PRO A 16 -15.74 -7.41 4.13
C PRO A 16 -15.93 -5.93 4.42
N ALA A 17 -17.11 -5.41 4.18
CA ALA A 17 -17.57 -4.16 4.76
C ALA A 17 -17.68 -4.38 6.29
N ALA A 18 -16.57 -4.78 6.91
CA ALA A 18 -16.43 -4.69 8.35
C ALA A 18 -16.57 -3.20 8.63
N SER A 19 -17.58 -2.85 9.37
CA SER A 19 -17.74 -1.53 9.96
C SER A 19 -16.53 -1.30 10.88
N LEU A 20 -15.40 -0.95 10.29
CA LEU A 20 -14.28 -0.37 11.02
C LEU A 20 -14.87 0.88 11.67
N ALA A 21 -14.73 0.99 12.97
CA ALA A 21 -15.45 1.94 13.83
C ALA A 21 -15.10 3.42 13.59
N GLY A 22 -14.49 3.75 12.45
CA GLY A 22 -14.15 5.11 12.05
C GLY A 22 -14.87 5.52 10.76
N PRO A 23 -15.10 6.81 10.54
CA PRO A 23 -15.66 7.29 9.30
C PRO A 23 -14.65 7.08 8.15
N PHE A 24 -15.12 6.59 7.02
CA PHE A 24 -14.33 6.57 5.79
C PHE A 24 -13.92 8.00 5.44
N ALA A 25 -12.61 8.28 5.46
CA ALA A 25 -12.11 9.64 5.41
C ALA A 25 -11.56 10.02 4.04
N ALA A 26 -10.84 9.11 3.36
CA ALA A 26 -10.20 9.44 2.09
C ALA A 26 -9.88 8.18 1.25
N TYR A 27 -9.62 8.40 -0.02
CA TYR A 27 -9.08 7.43 -0.96
C TYR A 27 -8.11 8.11 -1.91
N GLY A 28 -7.21 7.36 -2.52
CA GLY A 28 -6.35 7.97 -3.52
C GLY A 28 -5.32 7.04 -4.14
N PRO A 29 -4.83 7.44 -5.32
CA PRO A 29 -3.76 6.75 -6.00
C PRO A 29 -2.39 7.14 -5.45
N HIS A 30 -1.43 6.26 -5.62
CA HIS A 30 -0.02 6.53 -5.36
C HIS A 30 0.88 5.84 -6.38
N VAL A 31 2.09 6.38 -6.49
CA VAL A 31 3.18 5.82 -7.29
C VAL A 31 4.46 5.86 -6.48
N GLY A 32 5.42 5.04 -6.84
CA GLY A 32 6.71 5.06 -6.16
C GLY A 32 7.66 4.00 -6.63
N PHE A 33 8.63 3.71 -5.79
CA PHE A 33 9.67 2.72 -6.04
C PHE A 33 9.84 1.84 -4.80
N SER A 34 10.17 0.57 -5.05
CA SER A 34 10.60 -0.35 -3.99
C SER A 34 11.98 -0.90 -4.31
N SER A 35 12.71 -1.29 -3.28
CA SER A 35 13.92 -2.07 -3.40
C SER A 35 13.81 -3.36 -2.60
N GLY A 36 14.48 -4.41 -3.08
CA GLY A 36 14.37 -5.76 -2.55
C GLY A 36 12.98 -6.42 -2.76
N PRO A 37 12.46 -6.55 -4.00
CA PRO A 37 13.05 -6.31 -5.32
C PRO A 37 12.91 -4.86 -5.81
N ASP A 38 13.78 -4.47 -6.75
CA ASP A 38 13.75 -3.16 -7.40
C ASP A 38 12.58 -3.09 -8.37
N GLN A 39 11.60 -2.25 -8.07
CA GLN A 39 10.37 -2.15 -8.86
C GLN A 39 9.82 -0.74 -8.86
N PHE A 40 9.20 -0.36 -9.97
CA PHE A 40 8.26 0.76 -10.01
C PHE A 40 6.92 0.29 -9.46
N VAL A 41 6.33 1.08 -8.57
CA VAL A 41 5.09 0.75 -7.87
C VAL A 41 4.00 1.74 -8.25
N VAL A 42 2.82 1.21 -8.58
CA VAL A 42 1.58 1.97 -8.68
C VAL A 42 0.53 1.32 -7.81
N GLY A 43 -0.30 2.11 -7.17
CA GLY A 43 -1.31 1.56 -6.29
C GLY A 43 -2.41 2.53 -5.90
N GLY A 44 -3.26 2.06 -5.01
CA GLY A 44 -4.34 2.83 -4.44
C GLY A 44 -4.56 2.47 -2.98
N GLN A 45 -5.06 3.43 -2.24
CA GLN A 45 -5.35 3.28 -0.82
C GLN A 45 -6.71 3.83 -0.44
N LEU A 46 -7.27 3.26 0.61
CA LEU A 46 -8.41 3.78 1.32
C LEU A 46 -7.94 4.19 2.72
N GLN A 47 -8.58 5.20 3.31
CA GLN A 47 -8.23 5.67 4.65
C GLN A 47 -9.48 5.75 5.50
N TRP A 48 -9.51 5.00 6.59
CA TRP A 48 -10.45 5.15 7.69
C TRP A 48 -9.77 5.94 8.78
N GLY A 49 -10.19 7.20 8.93
CA GLY A 49 -9.65 8.10 9.94
C GLY A 49 -10.22 7.81 11.32
N ASP A 50 -9.41 8.11 12.34
CA ASP A 50 -9.83 8.09 13.74
C ASP A 50 -10.42 6.76 14.21
N VAL A 51 -9.85 5.63 13.75
CA VAL A 51 -10.18 4.30 14.33
C VAL A 51 -9.81 4.24 15.82
N ALA A 52 -8.87 5.06 16.24
CA ALA A 52 -8.61 5.53 17.59
C ALA A 52 -8.10 6.98 17.51
N PRO A 53 -8.00 7.74 18.62
CA PRO A 53 -7.52 9.12 18.57
C PRO A 53 -6.19 9.26 17.81
N SER A 54 -6.19 10.07 16.75
CA SER A 54 -5.06 10.29 15.83
C SER A 54 -4.53 9.05 15.12
N LEU A 55 -5.26 7.93 15.13
CA LEU A 55 -4.87 6.68 14.50
C LEU A 55 -5.79 6.37 13.32
N ASP A 56 -5.21 6.23 12.14
CA ASP A 56 -5.91 5.87 10.93
C ASP A 56 -5.58 4.42 10.53
N PHE A 57 -6.56 3.72 9.96
CA PHE A 57 -6.35 2.44 9.29
C PHE A 57 -6.38 2.67 7.76
N VAL A 58 -5.34 2.19 7.07
CA VAL A 58 -5.13 2.47 5.66
C VAL A 58 -4.81 1.18 4.90
N PRO A 59 -5.83 0.47 4.41
CA PRO A 59 -5.60 -0.62 3.47
C PRO A 59 -5.19 -0.08 2.10
N SER A 60 -4.25 -0.78 1.45
CA SER A 60 -3.77 -0.44 0.11
C SER A 60 -3.52 -1.67 -0.74
N VAL A 61 -3.57 -1.46 -2.05
CA VAL A 61 -3.16 -2.44 -3.06
C VAL A 61 -2.11 -1.80 -3.92
N ASP A 62 -0.96 -2.48 -4.06
CA ASP A 62 0.18 -2.05 -4.85
C ASP A 62 0.46 -3.05 -5.97
N LEU A 63 0.81 -2.55 -7.14
CA LEU A 63 1.32 -3.29 -8.27
C LEU A 63 2.76 -2.83 -8.51
N GLY A 64 3.71 -3.74 -8.34
CA GLY A 64 5.14 -3.53 -8.60
C GLY A 64 5.55 -4.14 -9.93
N PHE A 65 6.29 -3.38 -10.72
CA PHE A 65 6.82 -3.80 -12.01
C PHE A 65 8.34 -3.66 -11.99
N GLY A 66 9.04 -4.77 -12.11
CA GLY A 66 10.50 -4.85 -12.21
C GLY A 66 10.96 -5.67 -13.41
N ASP A 67 12.26 -5.74 -13.62
CA ASP A 67 12.85 -6.56 -14.67
C ASP A 67 12.52 -8.04 -14.40
N ASN A 68 11.71 -8.66 -15.24
CA ASN A 68 11.27 -10.06 -15.14
C ASN A 68 10.43 -10.41 -13.89
N SER A 69 9.95 -9.43 -13.12
CA SER A 69 9.12 -9.71 -11.95
C SER A 69 7.93 -8.76 -11.85
N THR A 70 6.80 -9.31 -11.41
CA THR A 70 5.61 -8.53 -11.06
C THR A 70 5.22 -8.87 -9.64
N LEU A 71 4.95 -7.85 -8.85
CA LEU A 71 4.53 -7.97 -7.45
C LEU A 71 3.13 -7.38 -7.29
N VAL A 72 2.23 -8.14 -6.70
CA VAL A 72 0.95 -7.62 -6.21
C VAL A 72 0.98 -7.66 -4.70
N SER A 73 0.78 -6.53 -4.04
CA SER A 73 0.77 -6.44 -2.58
C SER A 73 -0.57 -5.96 -2.09
N ILE A 74 -1.10 -6.60 -1.05
CA ILE A 74 -2.26 -6.14 -0.29
C ILE A 74 -1.75 -5.82 1.11
N ASN A 75 -1.89 -4.56 1.52
CA ASN A 75 -1.36 -4.09 2.80
C ASN A 75 -2.49 -3.58 3.70
N GLY A 76 -2.29 -3.74 5.01
CA GLY A 76 -3.11 -3.13 6.05
C GLY A 76 -2.21 -2.35 7.00
N ASP A 77 -2.32 -1.03 6.96
CA ASP A 77 -1.44 -0.10 7.64
C ASP A 77 -2.18 0.64 8.74
N PHE A 78 -1.52 0.86 9.87
CA PHE A 78 -1.94 1.80 10.90
C PHE A 78 -0.99 2.99 10.89
N ARG A 79 -1.54 4.20 10.82
CA ARG A 79 -0.79 5.46 10.78
C ARG A 79 -1.22 6.34 11.94
N TYR A 80 -0.28 6.66 12.82
CA TYR A 80 -0.48 7.61 13.92
C TYR A 80 -0.07 9.00 13.46
N ARG A 81 -1.03 9.93 13.41
CA ARG A 81 -0.81 11.32 13.01
C ARG A 81 -0.21 12.11 14.17
N LEU A 82 0.85 12.85 13.87
CA LEU A 82 1.49 13.75 14.81
C LEU A 82 0.90 15.14 14.64
N ASP A 83 0.36 15.71 15.69
CA ASP A 83 -0.19 17.06 15.66
C ASP A 83 0.93 18.08 15.49
N THR A 84 0.86 18.85 14.42
CA THR A 84 1.78 19.94 14.14
C THR A 84 1.02 21.23 13.84
N ARG A 85 1.65 22.35 14.09
CA ARG A 85 1.09 23.67 13.76
C ARG A 85 1.40 24.13 12.33
N THR A 86 1.91 23.23 11.50
CA THR A 86 2.30 23.50 10.10
C THR A 86 1.29 22.89 9.12
N GLN A 87 1.44 23.22 7.83
CA GLN A 87 0.65 22.60 6.76
C GLN A 87 1.01 21.12 6.53
N TRP A 88 2.16 20.71 7.03
CA TRP A 88 2.64 19.33 6.99
C TRP A 88 2.13 18.60 8.22
N GLN A 89 1.47 17.48 7.98
CA GLN A 89 1.01 16.58 9.03
C GLN A 89 1.82 15.29 8.95
N PRO A 90 2.92 15.17 9.70
CA PRO A 90 3.70 13.95 9.72
C PRO A 90 2.95 12.83 10.42
N TYR A 91 3.25 11.61 10.02
CA TYR A 91 2.74 10.40 10.65
C TYR A 91 3.81 9.31 10.73
N LEU A 92 3.66 8.46 11.71
CA LEU A 92 4.44 7.24 11.88
C LEU A 92 3.48 6.07 11.99
N GLY A 93 3.94 4.90 11.59
CA GLY A 93 3.07 3.75 11.64
C GLY A 93 3.76 2.44 11.37
N GLY A 94 2.94 1.44 11.16
CA GLY A 94 3.38 0.12 10.76
C GLY A 94 2.22 -0.66 10.19
N GLY A 95 2.54 -1.71 9.47
CA GLY A 95 1.55 -2.53 8.83
C GLY A 95 2.06 -3.92 8.51
N VAL A 96 1.14 -4.69 7.95
CA VAL A 96 1.41 -6.03 7.42
C VAL A 96 0.94 -6.10 5.99
N GLY A 97 1.59 -6.91 5.18
CA GLY A 97 1.22 -7.11 3.79
C GLY A 97 1.31 -8.57 3.37
N ILE A 98 0.50 -8.93 2.40
CA ILE A 98 0.60 -10.17 1.65
C ILE A 98 1.08 -9.81 0.25
N HIS A 99 2.15 -10.46 -0.18
CA HIS A 99 2.83 -10.19 -1.43
C HIS A 99 2.77 -11.40 -2.34
N PHE A 100 2.19 -11.22 -3.52
CA PHE A 100 2.11 -12.23 -4.58
C PHE A 100 3.18 -11.89 -5.61
N ILE A 101 4.25 -12.68 -5.65
CA ILE A 101 5.40 -12.47 -6.50
C ILE A 101 5.25 -13.40 -7.72
N SER A 102 5.39 -12.85 -8.92
CA SER A 102 5.46 -13.63 -10.15
C SER A 102 6.76 -13.29 -10.87
N ILE A 103 7.58 -14.30 -11.12
CA ILE A 103 8.87 -14.17 -11.80
C ILE A 103 8.76 -14.91 -13.13
N ASN A 104 8.98 -14.19 -14.23
CA ASN A 104 8.99 -14.75 -15.57
C ASN A 104 10.41 -15.29 -15.89
N ASN A 105 10.49 -16.46 -16.51
CA ASN A 105 11.74 -17.11 -16.89
C ASN A 105 12.69 -17.49 -15.74
N ALA A 106 12.16 -17.89 -14.59
CA ALA A 106 12.94 -18.21 -13.39
C ALA A 106 13.72 -19.55 -13.46
N GLY A 107 13.55 -20.37 -14.48
CA GLY A 107 14.19 -21.69 -14.58
C GLY A 107 15.06 -21.87 -15.83
N PRO A 108 15.91 -22.91 -15.86
CA PRO A 108 16.78 -23.19 -17.00
C PRO A 108 16.02 -23.54 -18.31
N PHE A 109 14.73 -23.74 -18.23
CA PHE A 109 13.82 -23.98 -19.35
C PHE A 109 12.75 -22.88 -19.53
N GLY A 110 12.96 -21.67 -18.94
CA GLY A 110 12.02 -20.56 -19.06
C GLY A 110 10.67 -20.77 -18.36
N GLN A 111 10.66 -21.49 -17.24
CA GLN A 111 9.45 -21.70 -16.45
C GLN A 111 9.14 -20.49 -15.56
N ASP A 112 7.87 -20.12 -15.47
CA ASP A 112 7.42 -19.07 -14.56
C ASP A 112 7.34 -19.63 -13.14
N ALA A 113 7.83 -18.84 -12.17
CA ALA A 113 7.67 -19.15 -10.75
C ALA A 113 6.74 -18.12 -10.09
N SER A 114 5.94 -18.58 -9.14
CA SER A 114 5.09 -17.72 -8.33
C SER A 114 5.21 -18.09 -6.87
N ASP A 115 5.32 -17.08 -6.02
CA ASP A 115 5.39 -17.24 -4.58
C ASP A 115 4.43 -16.27 -3.88
N THR A 116 4.02 -16.65 -2.67
CA THR A 116 3.15 -15.82 -1.82
C THR A 116 3.77 -15.73 -0.46
N VAL A 117 4.14 -14.54 -0.06
CA VAL A 117 4.80 -14.27 1.22
C VAL A 117 4.03 -13.22 2.01
N ALA A 118 4.19 -13.23 3.32
CA ALA A 118 3.60 -12.23 4.20
C ALA A 118 4.72 -11.60 5.04
N GLY A 119 4.72 -10.28 5.15
CA GLY A 119 5.72 -9.55 5.91
C GLY A 119 5.15 -8.31 6.57
N GLY A 120 5.96 -7.68 7.40
CA GLY A 120 5.64 -6.45 8.07
C GLY A 120 6.50 -5.28 7.61
N HIS A 121 6.06 -4.06 7.92
CA HIS A 121 6.82 -2.86 7.61
C HIS A 121 6.53 -1.73 8.59
N PHE A 122 7.52 -0.89 8.80
CA PHE A 122 7.38 0.41 9.47
C PHE A 122 7.09 1.48 8.44
N ILE A 123 6.37 2.53 8.86
CA ILE A 123 5.93 3.62 8.01
C ILE A 123 6.34 4.94 8.63
N ALA A 124 6.88 5.83 7.79
CA ALA A 124 7.06 7.23 8.11
C ALA A 124 6.64 8.06 6.90
N GLY A 125 5.87 9.10 7.13
CA GLY A 125 5.38 9.94 6.04
C GLY A 125 4.85 11.27 6.52
N ALA A 126 4.39 12.06 5.57
CA ALA A 126 3.73 13.32 5.84
C ALA A 126 2.68 13.64 4.77
N ASP A 127 1.56 14.17 5.23
CA ASP A 127 0.51 14.75 4.39
C ASP A 127 0.66 16.26 4.31
N VAL A 128 0.40 16.81 3.14
CA VAL A 128 0.31 18.26 2.92
C VAL A 128 -1.06 18.58 2.38
N ALA A 129 -1.77 19.50 3.03
CA ALA A 129 -3.03 20.00 2.51
C ALA A 129 -2.78 20.74 1.19
N THR A 130 -3.44 20.31 0.13
CA THR A 130 -3.48 20.99 -1.17
C THR A 130 -4.78 21.75 -1.31
N GLN A 131 -4.97 22.44 -2.43
CA GLN A 131 -6.21 23.19 -2.65
C GLN A 131 -7.44 22.24 -2.67
N GLY A 132 -8.51 22.66 -2.01
CA GLY A 132 -9.76 21.90 -1.96
C GLY A 132 -9.77 20.82 -0.89
N ARG A 133 -10.25 19.61 -1.26
CA ARG A 133 -10.42 18.46 -0.35
C ARG A 133 -9.34 17.39 -0.55
N SER A 134 -8.27 17.72 -1.24
CA SER A 134 -7.18 16.80 -1.52
C SER A 134 -5.98 17.09 -0.60
N ARG A 135 -5.21 16.03 -0.36
CA ARG A 135 -3.92 16.08 0.32
C ARG A 135 -2.90 15.35 -0.54
N PHE A 136 -1.73 15.91 -0.65
CA PHE A 136 -0.57 15.23 -1.20
C PHE A 136 0.17 14.54 -0.07
N PHE A 137 0.65 13.33 -0.28
CA PHE A 137 1.45 12.64 0.72
C PHE A 137 2.76 12.09 0.14
N LEU A 138 3.75 12.05 1.01
CA LEU A 138 5.01 11.34 0.81
C LEU A 138 5.14 10.31 1.92
N GLU A 139 5.51 9.10 1.57
CA GLU A 139 5.60 7.98 2.51
C GLU A 139 6.81 7.12 2.21
N MET A 140 7.47 6.68 3.26
CA MET A 140 8.51 5.66 3.22
C MET A 140 8.07 4.46 4.07
N LYS A 141 8.29 3.26 3.54
CA LYS A 141 8.08 1.99 4.26
C LYS A 141 9.40 1.25 4.35
N LEU A 142 9.74 0.77 5.53
CA LEU A 142 10.89 -0.08 5.80
C LEU A 142 10.37 -1.47 6.14
N GLY A 143 10.63 -2.42 5.26
CA GLY A 143 10.18 -3.80 5.41
C GLY A 143 11.03 -4.61 6.37
N PHE A 144 10.41 -5.61 6.94
CA PHE A 144 11.07 -6.68 7.68
C PHE A 144 10.38 -8.00 7.38
N SER A 145 11.07 -9.13 7.62
CA SER A 145 10.64 -10.44 7.16
C SER A 145 10.58 -10.49 5.62
N ASP A 146 9.47 -10.93 5.03
CA ASP A 146 9.30 -11.12 3.58
C ASP A 146 8.64 -9.92 2.88
N SER A 147 8.66 -8.75 3.48
CA SER A 147 8.28 -7.48 2.83
C SER A 147 9.44 -6.92 2.01
N PRO A 148 9.17 -6.12 0.96
CA PRO A 148 10.22 -5.33 0.30
C PRO A 148 11.00 -4.50 1.31
N ASP A 149 12.33 -4.48 1.19
CA ASP A 149 13.23 -3.84 2.17
C ASP A 149 12.91 -2.37 2.35
N PHE A 150 12.62 -1.69 1.24
CA PHE A 150 12.30 -0.27 1.24
C PHE A 150 11.28 0.05 0.15
N LYS A 151 10.31 0.94 0.48
CA LYS A 151 9.41 1.58 -0.49
C LYS A 151 9.38 3.08 -0.26
N ALA A 152 9.42 3.87 -1.33
CA ALA A 152 9.14 5.30 -1.32
C ALA A 152 7.92 5.56 -2.19
N LEU A 153 6.88 6.16 -1.64
CA LEU A 153 5.60 6.40 -2.28
C LEU A 153 5.24 7.87 -2.24
N ALA A 154 4.62 8.35 -3.31
CA ALA A 154 4.01 9.68 -3.39
C ALA A 154 2.61 9.55 -3.98
N GLY A 155 1.65 10.31 -3.48
CA GLY A 155 0.29 10.20 -3.97
C GLY A 155 -0.62 11.32 -3.50
N TRP A 156 -1.87 11.22 -3.90
CA TRP A 156 -2.92 12.13 -3.48
C TRP A 156 -4.02 11.36 -2.77
N SER A 157 -4.54 11.95 -1.70
CA SER A 157 -5.72 11.47 -0.99
C SER A 157 -6.85 12.46 -1.20
N PHE A 158 -8.00 11.96 -1.59
CA PHE A 158 -9.23 12.73 -1.78
C PHE A 158 -10.20 12.41 -0.67
N ARG A 159 -10.62 13.41 0.08
CA ARG A 159 -11.57 13.21 1.18
C ARG A 159 -12.93 12.76 0.64
N ALA A 160 -13.46 11.68 1.18
CA ALA A 160 -14.81 11.23 0.92
C ALA A 160 -15.84 12.26 1.44
N ARG A 161 -17.03 12.24 0.84
CA ARG A 161 -18.15 13.09 1.26
C ARG A 161 -18.91 12.48 2.41
#